data_957bbb2037d2c44369a34d31c596a9ed
#
_entry.id   957bbb2037d2c44369a34d31c596a9ed
#
_cell.length_a   1.000
_cell.length_b   1.000
_cell.length_c   1.000
_cell.angle_alpha   90.00
_cell.angle_beta   90.00
_cell.angle_gamma   90.00
#
_symmetry.space_group_name_H-M   'P 1'
#
loop_
_entity.id
_entity.type
_entity.pdbx_description
1 polymer ?
#
loop_
_entity_poly.entity_id
_entity_poly.type
_entity_poly.pdbx_seq_one_letter_code
_entity_poly.pdbx_strand_id
1 'polypeptide(L)'
;MTGPVIQGWCPGALRPMMSGDGLVVRVRPRNNSLTAAQAEGLAAAASRHGNGYLSLSNRANINIRGVKPETHPDLIADLDAETEARRNILVNPIRAHFFDDADSHPNVALADALADALAAADAPRLPGKFGFVVDLDRGLRELAHDVGDIRIESADTGWKDFILRADGMPTGRLVTRETAAGLAIEMARWFVDSGGVGADGRGRMRDHIARGARPPAGLSGDVAPARPAIPPKPGPRGGGTLVAFAFGQVRAEKFAWLAKAGGSIQITPWRMIYFSSGYKVRRELMFDRDFITSSDDPLLRVVACTGAPGCPQACRETRMFARQIAPWVPRGATAHISGCAKGCAHPGKADFALTATPEGYRGARNATAAEAAAAEAAIALDPHDLETWLNHTAAPEKA
;
A
#
# COMPACT_ATOMS: atom_id res chain seq x y z
N MET A 1 5.70 11.55 29.08
CA MET A 1 4.79 11.26 27.94
C MET A 1 4.80 9.76 27.73
N THR A 2 3.64 9.11 27.82
CA THR A 2 3.52 7.69 27.54
C THR A 2 3.81 7.46 26.07
N GLY A 3 4.66 6.47 25.73
CA GLY A 3 5.01 6.13 24.36
C GLY A 3 3.79 5.75 23.51
N PRO A 4 3.93 5.68 22.17
CA PRO A 4 2.82 5.40 21.27
C PRO A 4 2.20 4.01 21.52
N VAL A 5 0.88 3.95 21.67
CA VAL A 5 0.14 2.70 21.88
C VAL A 5 0.07 1.90 20.57
N ILE A 6 0.53 0.65 20.62
CA ILE A 6 0.47 -0.30 19.50
C ILE A 6 -0.72 -1.25 19.73
N GLN A 7 -1.71 -1.24 18.83
CA GLN A 7 -2.93 -2.06 18.95
C GLN A 7 -2.71 -3.57 18.73
N GLY A 8 -1.60 -3.97 18.11
CA GLY A 8 -1.23 -5.38 17.94
C GLY A 8 -1.82 -6.09 16.72
N TRP A 9 -2.86 -5.57 16.07
CA TRP A 9 -3.45 -6.16 14.85
C TRP A 9 -3.63 -5.13 13.73
N CYS A 10 -3.95 -5.62 12.52
CA CYS A 10 -4.38 -4.77 11.40
C CYS A 10 -5.90 -4.78 11.30
N PRO A 11 -6.54 -3.66 10.96
CA PRO A 11 -7.99 -3.64 10.76
C PRO A 11 -8.40 -4.57 9.60
N GLY A 12 -9.61 -5.11 9.70
CA GLY A 12 -10.35 -5.79 8.65
C GLY A 12 -11.75 -5.18 8.55
N ALA A 13 -12.60 -5.70 7.68
CA ALA A 13 -13.99 -5.28 7.63
C ALA A 13 -14.75 -5.76 8.89
N LEU A 14 -14.66 -7.04 9.19
CA LEU A 14 -15.35 -7.66 10.35
C LEU A 14 -14.65 -7.38 11.69
N ARG A 15 -13.39 -6.97 11.68
CA ARG A 15 -12.63 -6.62 12.89
C ARG A 15 -11.97 -5.26 12.68
N PRO A 16 -12.74 -4.18 12.80
CA PRO A 16 -12.23 -2.82 12.64
C PRO A 16 -11.30 -2.43 13.78
N MET A 17 -10.59 -1.32 13.62
CA MET A 17 -9.71 -0.77 14.65
C MET A 17 -10.19 0.63 15.03
N MET A 18 -10.31 0.90 16.32
CA MET A 18 -10.63 2.24 16.81
C MET A 18 -9.50 3.23 16.50
N SER A 19 -9.87 4.40 16.05
CA SER A 19 -9.02 5.56 15.82
C SER A 19 -9.66 6.81 16.44
N GLY A 20 -9.02 7.98 16.35
CA GLY A 20 -9.54 9.21 16.97
C GLY A 20 -10.80 9.76 16.30
N ASP A 21 -11.02 9.42 15.05
CA ASP A 21 -12.18 9.82 14.25
C ASP A 21 -13.26 8.72 14.16
N GLY A 22 -13.14 7.62 14.91
CA GLY A 22 -14.03 6.47 14.85
C GLY A 22 -13.31 5.20 14.38
N LEU A 23 -14.07 4.19 14.00
CA LEU A 23 -13.51 2.93 13.51
C LEU A 23 -12.85 3.10 12.13
N VAL A 24 -11.75 2.39 11.94
CA VAL A 24 -11.10 2.16 10.64
C VAL A 24 -11.51 0.78 10.17
N VAL A 25 -12.32 0.73 9.13
CA VAL A 25 -12.79 -0.49 8.47
C VAL A 25 -11.98 -0.70 7.21
N ARG A 26 -11.35 -1.87 7.05
CA ARG A 26 -10.51 -2.18 5.90
C ARG A 26 -11.19 -3.15 4.98
N VAL A 27 -11.37 -2.73 3.74
CA VAL A 27 -11.84 -3.54 2.63
C VAL A 27 -10.66 -4.06 1.82
N ARG A 28 -10.70 -5.33 1.44
CA ARG A 28 -9.69 -6.02 0.62
C ARG A 28 -10.33 -6.45 -0.69
N PRO A 29 -10.23 -5.64 -1.74
CA PRO A 29 -10.78 -6.02 -3.03
C PRO A 29 -10.15 -7.33 -3.54
N ARG A 30 -10.99 -8.26 -4.04
CA ARG A 30 -10.50 -9.48 -4.68
C ARG A 30 -9.59 -9.12 -5.86
N ASN A 31 -8.43 -9.77 -5.95
CA ASN A 31 -7.43 -9.50 -6.98
C ASN A 31 -7.02 -8.03 -7.11
N ASN A 32 -7.18 -7.26 -6.02
CA ASN A 32 -6.96 -5.80 -5.97
C ASN A 32 -7.81 -5.03 -7.01
N SER A 33 -8.93 -5.56 -7.42
CA SER A 33 -9.81 -5.02 -8.46
C SER A 33 -11.20 -4.73 -7.92
N LEU A 34 -11.83 -3.69 -8.46
CA LEU A 34 -13.24 -3.37 -8.24
C LEU A 34 -13.89 -3.07 -9.58
N THR A 35 -15.08 -3.61 -9.79
CA THR A 35 -15.97 -3.14 -10.86
C THR A 35 -16.46 -1.72 -10.55
N ALA A 36 -17.01 -1.04 -11.55
CA ALA A 36 -17.60 0.29 -11.32
C ALA A 36 -18.70 0.24 -10.25
N ALA A 37 -19.57 -0.77 -10.29
CA ALA A 37 -20.66 -0.95 -9.33
C ALA A 37 -20.14 -1.17 -7.90
N GLN A 38 -19.14 -2.03 -7.72
CA GLN A 38 -18.49 -2.25 -6.42
C GLN A 38 -17.84 -0.99 -5.88
N ALA A 39 -17.16 -0.23 -6.72
CA ALA A 39 -16.52 1.02 -6.33
C ALA A 39 -17.55 2.11 -5.98
N GLU A 40 -18.64 2.21 -6.71
CA GLU A 40 -19.76 3.11 -6.38
C GLU A 40 -20.43 2.72 -5.05
N GLY A 41 -20.69 1.43 -4.82
CA GLY A 41 -21.23 0.91 -3.56
C GLY A 41 -20.32 1.20 -2.37
N LEU A 42 -19.02 0.97 -2.54
CA LEU A 42 -18.00 1.29 -1.51
C LEU A 42 -17.94 2.80 -1.20
N ALA A 43 -18.02 3.65 -2.23
CA ALA A 43 -18.04 5.10 -2.06
C ALA A 43 -19.32 5.57 -1.35
N ALA A 44 -20.47 5.02 -1.72
CA ALA A 44 -21.74 5.31 -1.05
C ALA A 44 -21.72 4.89 0.42
N ALA A 45 -21.18 3.70 0.74
CA ALA A 45 -21.01 3.23 2.09
C ALA A 45 -20.06 4.11 2.91
N ALA A 46 -18.94 4.56 2.33
CA ALA A 46 -18.01 5.48 2.96
C ALA A 46 -18.62 6.86 3.24
N SER A 47 -19.49 7.35 2.37
CA SER A 47 -20.21 8.62 2.56
C SER A 47 -21.30 8.51 3.61
N ARG A 48 -22.01 7.37 3.68
CA ARG A 48 -23.14 7.16 4.60
C ARG A 48 -22.68 6.83 6.02
N HIS A 49 -21.68 5.98 6.18
CA HIS A 49 -21.27 5.43 7.46
C HIS A 49 -19.90 5.93 7.96
N GLY A 50 -19.11 6.54 7.10
CA GLY A 50 -17.76 7.05 7.41
C GLY A 50 -17.67 8.57 7.36
N ASN A 51 -16.45 9.06 7.23
CA ASN A 51 -16.16 10.49 7.12
C ASN A 51 -16.13 11.00 5.65
N GLY A 52 -16.61 10.21 4.69
CA GLY A 52 -16.67 10.57 3.27
C GLY A 52 -15.32 10.41 2.52
N TYR A 53 -14.29 9.84 3.17
CA TYR A 53 -12.99 9.60 2.55
C TYR A 53 -12.60 8.13 2.54
N LEU A 54 -11.95 7.74 1.45
CA LEU A 54 -11.28 6.45 1.29
C LEU A 54 -9.77 6.65 1.35
N SER A 55 -9.06 5.74 2.01
CA SER A 55 -7.60 5.79 2.09
C SER A 55 -6.99 4.51 1.52
N LEU A 56 -6.09 4.65 0.56
CA LEU A 56 -5.39 3.54 -0.06
C LEU A 56 -4.19 3.11 0.79
N SER A 57 -3.97 1.82 0.90
CA SER A 57 -2.86 1.26 1.66
C SER A 57 -1.75 0.71 0.76
N ASN A 58 -0.56 0.52 1.32
CA ASN A 58 0.59 -0.13 0.64
C ASN A 58 0.43 -1.65 0.45
N ARG A 59 -0.78 -2.18 0.66
CA ARG A 59 -1.15 -3.57 0.39
C ARG A 59 -2.35 -3.66 -0.54
N ALA A 60 -2.57 -2.62 -1.35
CA ALA A 60 -3.69 -2.51 -2.25
C ALA A 60 -5.07 -2.73 -1.57
N ASN A 61 -5.20 -2.29 -0.32
CA ASN A 61 -6.46 -2.30 0.41
C ASN A 61 -7.00 -0.88 0.55
N ILE A 62 -8.30 -0.78 0.82
CA ILE A 62 -9.00 0.49 1.03
C ILE A 62 -9.45 0.56 2.49
N ASN A 63 -9.28 1.71 3.13
CA ASN A 63 -9.81 1.95 4.46
C ASN A 63 -10.92 2.99 4.40
N ILE A 64 -12.06 2.68 5.00
CA ILE A 64 -13.12 3.61 5.36
C ILE A 64 -12.83 4.07 6.79
N ARG A 65 -12.86 5.37 7.04
CA ARG A 65 -12.56 5.98 8.34
C ARG A 65 -13.77 6.71 8.91
N GLY A 66 -13.74 6.97 10.22
CA GLY A 66 -14.78 7.73 10.89
C GLY A 66 -16.09 6.95 11.07
N VAL A 67 -16.05 5.63 10.95
CA VAL A 67 -17.23 4.77 11.12
C VAL A 67 -17.57 4.70 12.61
N LYS A 68 -18.84 4.91 12.94
CA LYS A 68 -19.32 4.79 14.33
C LYS A 68 -19.55 3.32 14.65
N PRO A 69 -19.27 2.87 15.91
CA PRO A 69 -19.54 1.50 16.33
C PRO A 69 -20.98 1.06 16.04
N GLU A 70 -21.93 1.96 16.22
CA GLU A 70 -23.38 1.70 16.07
C GLU A 70 -23.76 1.47 14.60
N THR A 71 -23.09 2.14 13.66
CA THR A 71 -23.35 2.03 12.20
C THR A 71 -22.44 1.03 11.49
N HIS A 72 -21.51 0.39 12.21
CA HIS A 72 -20.63 -0.61 11.63
C HIS A 72 -21.37 -1.85 11.07
N PRO A 73 -22.40 -2.41 11.75
CA PRO A 73 -23.18 -3.50 11.18
C PRO A 73 -23.87 -3.14 9.86
N ASP A 74 -24.43 -1.92 9.75
CA ASP A 74 -25.06 -1.43 8.53
C ASP A 74 -24.04 -1.23 7.40
N LEU A 75 -22.85 -0.71 7.74
CA LEU A 75 -21.75 -0.64 6.79
C LEU A 75 -21.39 -2.02 6.22
N ILE A 76 -21.29 -3.03 7.08
CA ILE A 76 -20.97 -4.41 6.63
C ILE A 76 -22.07 -4.97 5.73
N ALA A 77 -23.33 -4.66 6.02
CA ALA A 77 -24.47 -5.08 5.17
C ALA A 77 -24.48 -4.37 3.80
N ASP A 78 -24.00 -3.11 3.76
CA ASP A 78 -23.90 -2.34 2.51
C ASP A 78 -22.67 -2.71 1.65
N LEU A 79 -21.67 -3.41 2.25
CA LEU A 79 -20.51 -3.87 1.50
C LEU A 79 -20.83 -5.18 0.78
N ASP A 80 -20.50 -5.23 -0.51
CA ASP A 80 -20.54 -6.46 -1.28
C ASP A 80 -19.56 -7.49 -0.68
N ALA A 81 -20.04 -8.72 -0.44
CA ALA A 81 -19.24 -9.82 0.10
C ALA A 81 -17.99 -10.10 -0.74
N GLU A 82 -18.03 -9.85 -2.05
CA GLU A 82 -16.89 -10.00 -2.95
C GLU A 82 -15.81 -8.92 -2.80
N THR A 83 -16.10 -7.82 -2.10
CA THR A 83 -15.12 -6.77 -1.82
C THR A 83 -14.20 -7.10 -0.64
N GLU A 84 -14.40 -8.21 0.04
CA GLU A 84 -13.57 -8.63 1.19
C GLU A 84 -12.87 -9.97 0.93
N ALA A 85 -11.66 -9.93 0.41
CA ALA A 85 -10.82 -11.12 0.27
C ALA A 85 -10.33 -11.62 1.63
N ARG A 86 -10.39 -12.94 1.87
CA ARG A 86 -9.98 -13.58 3.13
C ARG A 86 -8.49 -13.38 3.46
N ARG A 87 -7.64 -13.29 2.43
CA ARG A 87 -6.18 -13.14 2.56
C ARG A 87 -5.65 -12.06 1.64
N ASN A 88 -4.50 -11.52 2.02
CA ASN A 88 -3.82 -10.49 1.24
C ASN A 88 -2.97 -11.14 0.14
N ILE A 89 -3.55 -11.32 -1.02
CA ILE A 89 -2.85 -11.69 -2.25
C ILE A 89 -2.70 -10.42 -3.07
N LEU A 90 -1.45 -9.97 -3.22
CA LEU A 90 -1.13 -8.80 -4.02
C LEU A 90 -0.91 -9.24 -5.46
N VAL A 91 -1.76 -8.78 -6.34
CA VAL A 91 -1.73 -9.10 -7.78
C VAL A 91 -1.16 -7.90 -8.54
N ASN A 92 -0.29 -8.14 -9.53
CA ASN A 92 0.20 -7.08 -10.40
C ASN A 92 -0.99 -6.30 -11.00
N PRO A 93 -1.12 -4.99 -10.66
CA PRO A 93 -2.26 -4.19 -11.12
C PRO A 93 -2.10 -3.71 -12.56
N ILE A 94 -0.87 -3.69 -13.10
CA ILE A 94 -0.59 -3.24 -14.45
C ILE A 94 -0.79 -4.41 -15.39
N ARG A 95 -2.00 -4.49 -15.93
CA ARG A 95 -2.39 -5.56 -16.84
C ARG A 95 -2.22 -5.06 -18.27
N ALA A 96 -1.34 -5.70 -19.04
CA ALA A 96 -1.23 -5.40 -20.44
C ALA A 96 -2.55 -5.73 -21.16
N HIS A 97 -3.05 -4.83 -21.99
CA HIS A 97 -4.33 -4.95 -22.73
C HIS A 97 -4.38 -6.05 -23.81
N PHE A 98 -3.61 -7.11 -23.66
CA PHE A 98 -3.57 -8.21 -24.62
C PHE A 98 -4.61 -9.31 -24.34
N PHE A 99 -5.41 -9.13 -23.29
CA PHE A 99 -6.48 -10.03 -22.96
C PHE A 99 -7.78 -9.23 -23.01
N ASP A 100 -8.70 -9.70 -23.86
CA ASP A 100 -10.00 -9.04 -24.08
C ASP A 100 -10.90 -9.08 -22.83
N ASP A 101 -10.58 -9.96 -21.88
CA ASP A 101 -11.27 -10.11 -20.60
C ASP A 101 -10.29 -9.96 -19.43
N ALA A 102 -10.63 -9.07 -18.48
CA ALA A 102 -9.83 -8.83 -17.28
C ALA A 102 -9.73 -10.08 -16.39
N ASP A 103 -10.75 -10.95 -16.41
CA ASP A 103 -10.82 -12.17 -15.60
C ASP A 103 -9.99 -13.32 -16.20
N SER A 104 -9.69 -13.30 -17.49
CA SER A 104 -8.82 -14.28 -18.15
C SER A 104 -7.31 -13.98 -17.99
N HIS A 105 -6.96 -12.88 -17.33
CA HIS A 105 -5.55 -12.53 -17.15
C HIS A 105 -4.82 -13.56 -16.27
N PRO A 106 -3.63 -14.05 -16.65
CA PRO A 106 -2.90 -15.11 -15.93
C PRO A 106 -2.66 -14.82 -14.46
N ASN A 107 -2.41 -13.57 -14.10
CA ASN A 107 -2.24 -13.15 -12.71
C ASN A 107 -3.54 -13.33 -11.89
N VAL A 108 -4.70 -13.09 -12.49
CA VAL A 108 -6.01 -13.21 -11.85
C VAL A 108 -6.34 -14.68 -11.63
N ALA A 109 -6.26 -15.49 -12.66
CA ALA A 109 -6.55 -16.92 -12.57
C ALA A 109 -5.67 -17.62 -11.51
N LEU A 110 -4.38 -17.28 -11.45
CA LEU A 110 -3.49 -17.83 -10.43
C LEU A 110 -3.82 -17.31 -9.02
N ALA A 111 -4.16 -16.04 -8.90
CA ALA A 111 -4.56 -15.45 -7.60
C ALA A 111 -5.85 -16.06 -7.09
N ASP A 112 -6.81 -16.36 -7.97
CA ASP A 112 -8.05 -17.06 -7.62
C ASP A 112 -7.77 -18.49 -7.17
N ALA A 113 -6.99 -19.26 -7.91
CA ALA A 113 -6.58 -20.61 -7.50
C ALA A 113 -5.88 -20.60 -6.14
N LEU A 114 -5.03 -19.61 -5.87
CA LEU A 114 -4.37 -19.45 -4.58
C LEU A 114 -5.36 -19.05 -3.46
N ALA A 115 -6.33 -18.20 -3.76
CA ALA A 115 -7.37 -17.79 -2.80
C ALA A 115 -8.25 -18.98 -2.41
N ASP A 116 -8.64 -19.82 -3.37
CA ASP A 116 -9.42 -21.03 -3.14
C ASP A 116 -8.64 -22.05 -2.29
N ALA A 117 -7.36 -22.25 -2.60
CA ALA A 117 -6.49 -23.12 -1.81
C ALA A 117 -6.29 -22.60 -0.37
N LEU A 118 -6.22 -21.29 -0.15
CA LEU A 118 -6.15 -20.67 1.17
C LEU A 118 -7.49 -20.70 1.93
N ALA A 119 -8.60 -20.92 1.25
CA ALA A 119 -9.93 -21.08 1.85
C ALA A 119 -10.23 -22.53 2.26
N ALA A 120 -9.44 -23.51 1.82
CA ALA A 120 -9.61 -24.91 2.16
C ALA A 120 -9.47 -25.14 3.69
N ALA A 121 -10.18 -26.17 4.19
CA ALA A 121 -10.23 -26.47 5.63
C ALA A 121 -8.86 -26.82 6.24
N ASP A 122 -7.96 -27.40 5.42
CA ASP A 122 -6.61 -27.80 5.78
C ASP A 122 -5.54 -26.72 5.49
N ALA A 123 -5.95 -25.51 5.10
CA ALA A 123 -5.02 -24.42 4.83
C ALA A 123 -4.21 -24.02 6.09
N PRO A 124 -2.92 -23.69 5.96
CA PRO A 124 -2.08 -23.34 7.10
C PRO A 124 -2.57 -22.06 7.79
N ARG A 125 -2.50 -22.02 9.12
CA ARG A 125 -2.83 -20.83 9.93
C ARG A 125 -1.70 -19.81 9.86
N LEU A 126 -1.84 -18.83 9.00
CA LEU A 126 -0.82 -17.82 8.73
C LEU A 126 -1.02 -16.55 9.59
N PRO A 127 0.08 -15.85 9.94
CA PRO A 127 0.00 -14.55 10.60
C PRO A 127 -0.85 -13.55 9.80
N GLY A 128 -1.51 -12.62 10.49
CA GLY A 128 -2.42 -11.66 9.86
C GLY A 128 -1.76 -10.71 8.84
N LYS A 129 -0.44 -10.55 8.90
CA LYS A 129 0.34 -9.75 7.93
C LYS A 129 1.04 -10.58 6.86
N PHE A 130 0.94 -11.91 6.93
CA PHE A 130 1.52 -12.79 5.92
C PHE A 130 0.77 -12.61 4.60
N GLY A 131 1.50 -12.43 3.51
CA GLY A 131 0.92 -12.12 2.21
C GLY A 131 1.63 -12.83 1.06
N PHE A 132 0.90 -12.94 -0.03
CA PHE A 132 1.35 -13.53 -1.28
C PHE A 132 1.46 -12.45 -2.35
N VAL A 133 2.37 -12.62 -3.30
CA VAL A 133 2.54 -11.76 -4.47
C VAL A 133 2.42 -12.60 -5.72
N VAL A 134 1.60 -12.16 -6.65
CA VAL A 134 1.45 -12.72 -8.00
C VAL A 134 1.83 -11.65 -9.01
N ASP A 135 3.01 -11.80 -9.61
CA ASP A 135 3.63 -10.78 -10.46
C ASP A 135 4.21 -11.43 -11.73
N LEU A 136 3.32 -11.91 -12.58
CA LEU A 136 3.64 -12.58 -13.83
C LEU A 136 3.54 -11.58 -14.97
N ASP A 137 4.56 -10.78 -15.17
CA ASP A 137 4.68 -9.91 -16.31
C ASP A 137 5.94 -10.26 -17.14
N ARG A 138 5.93 -9.92 -18.38
CA ARG A 138 6.88 -10.30 -19.46
C ARG A 138 8.34 -9.93 -19.13
N GLY A 139 8.98 -10.67 -18.20
CA GLY A 139 10.38 -10.49 -17.84
C GLY A 139 10.67 -9.26 -16.98
N LEU A 140 9.64 -8.68 -16.34
CA LEU A 140 9.76 -7.62 -15.34
C LEU A 140 8.97 -7.98 -14.08
N ARG A 141 9.35 -7.40 -12.94
CA ARG A 141 8.63 -7.51 -11.70
C ARG A 141 8.16 -6.14 -11.23
N GLU A 142 6.91 -5.83 -11.48
CA GLU A 142 6.30 -4.57 -11.05
C GLU A 142 6.19 -4.47 -9.53
N LEU A 143 5.98 -5.60 -8.86
CA LEU A 143 5.82 -5.70 -7.41
C LEU A 143 7.11 -6.11 -6.67
N ALA A 144 8.27 -5.97 -7.29
CA ALA A 144 9.55 -6.43 -6.75
C ALA A 144 9.86 -5.85 -5.36
N HIS A 145 9.46 -4.60 -5.11
CA HIS A 145 9.73 -3.85 -3.88
C HIS A 145 8.54 -3.88 -2.88
N ASP A 146 7.43 -4.50 -3.26
CA ASP A 146 6.24 -4.55 -2.44
C ASP A 146 6.25 -5.71 -1.45
N VAL A 147 5.48 -5.55 -0.39
CA VAL A 147 5.48 -6.47 0.75
C VAL A 147 4.77 -7.77 0.41
N GLY A 148 5.49 -8.88 0.46
CA GLY A 148 4.96 -10.24 0.34
C GLY A 148 5.87 -11.23 1.06
N ASP A 149 5.38 -12.39 1.41
CA ASP A 149 6.12 -13.45 2.09
C ASP A 149 6.42 -14.60 1.14
N ILE A 150 5.48 -14.94 0.27
CA ILE A 150 5.64 -15.91 -0.80
C ILE A 150 5.37 -15.20 -2.11
N ARG A 151 6.25 -15.36 -3.08
CA ARG A 151 6.23 -14.65 -4.35
C ARG A 151 6.16 -15.64 -5.49
N ILE A 152 5.18 -15.47 -6.36
CA ILE A 152 5.10 -16.14 -7.66
C ILE A 152 5.33 -15.03 -8.68
N GLU A 153 6.50 -15.03 -9.29
CA GLU A 153 6.96 -13.89 -10.07
C GLU A 153 7.73 -14.33 -11.32
N SER A 154 7.89 -13.44 -12.29
CA SER A 154 8.63 -13.73 -13.52
C SER A 154 10.08 -14.12 -13.23
N ALA A 155 10.58 -15.11 -13.99
CA ALA A 155 11.95 -15.59 -13.95
C ALA A 155 12.87 -14.82 -14.91
N ASP A 156 14.18 -14.87 -14.66
CA ASP A 156 15.20 -14.29 -15.55
C ASP A 156 15.56 -15.20 -16.73
N THR A 157 14.93 -16.36 -16.85
CA THR A 157 15.20 -17.38 -17.90
C THR A 157 14.38 -17.17 -19.16
N GLY A 158 13.28 -16.42 -19.07
CA GLY A 158 12.41 -16.15 -20.22
C GLY A 158 11.11 -15.47 -19.84
N TRP A 159 10.49 -14.83 -20.79
CA TRP A 159 9.28 -14.04 -20.55
C TRP A 159 8.02 -14.88 -20.22
N LYS A 160 8.09 -16.19 -20.35
CA LYS A 160 7.02 -17.14 -20.01
C LYS A 160 7.29 -17.94 -18.74
N ASP A 161 8.50 -17.82 -18.18
CA ASP A 161 8.91 -18.62 -17.04
C ASP A 161 8.60 -17.89 -15.74
N PHE A 162 8.15 -18.66 -14.76
CA PHE A 162 7.79 -18.17 -13.44
C PHE A 162 8.52 -18.95 -12.36
N ILE A 163 8.80 -18.29 -11.26
CA ILE A 163 9.37 -18.91 -10.08
C ILE A 163 8.46 -18.73 -8.88
N LEU A 164 8.48 -19.75 -8.01
CA LEU A 164 8.04 -19.64 -6.63
C LEU A 164 9.25 -19.35 -5.75
N ARG A 165 9.17 -18.27 -4.96
CA ARG A 165 10.29 -17.84 -4.12
C ARG A 165 9.80 -17.40 -2.74
N ALA A 166 10.49 -17.86 -1.69
CA ALA A 166 10.32 -17.32 -0.34
C ALA A 166 10.96 -15.93 -0.27
N ASP A 167 10.28 -14.95 0.31
CA ASP A 167 10.83 -13.60 0.48
C ASP A 167 12.08 -13.65 1.37
N GLY A 168 13.16 -13.04 0.90
CA GLY A 168 14.50 -13.13 1.52
C GLY A 168 15.44 -14.13 0.85
N MET A 169 14.95 -15.06 0.02
CA MET A 169 15.80 -15.91 -0.82
C MET A 169 16.21 -15.17 -2.11
N PRO A 170 17.45 -15.33 -2.59
CA PRO A 170 17.90 -14.71 -3.84
C PRO A 170 17.29 -15.36 -5.08
N THR A 171 17.01 -16.66 -5.02
CA THR A 171 16.51 -17.49 -6.13
C THR A 171 15.26 -18.25 -5.74
N GLY A 172 14.57 -18.83 -6.71
CA GLY A 172 13.38 -19.62 -6.54
C GLY A 172 13.33 -20.83 -7.47
N ARG A 173 12.28 -21.65 -7.30
CA ARG A 173 12.01 -22.83 -8.13
C ARG A 173 11.14 -22.43 -9.33
N LEU A 174 11.47 -22.93 -10.51
CA LEU A 174 10.58 -22.86 -11.68
C LEU A 174 9.27 -23.60 -11.37
N VAL A 175 8.17 -22.95 -11.71
CA VAL A 175 6.80 -23.47 -11.54
C VAL A 175 5.97 -23.22 -12.79
N THR A 176 4.94 -24.04 -12.98
CA THR A 176 3.90 -23.78 -13.97
C THR A 176 2.69 -23.12 -13.29
N ARG A 177 1.76 -22.59 -14.08
CA ARG A 177 0.53 -21.99 -13.53
C ARG A 177 -0.30 -23.01 -12.75
N GLU A 178 -0.31 -24.25 -13.20
CA GLU A 178 -1.07 -25.36 -12.60
C GLU A 178 -0.50 -25.78 -11.25
N THR A 179 0.82 -25.70 -11.08
CA THR A 179 1.52 -26.16 -9.86
C THR A 179 1.77 -25.05 -8.85
N ALA A 180 1.78 -23.77 -9.29
CA ALA A 180 2.24 -22.65 -8.49
C ALA A 180 1.39 -22.43 -7.22
N ALA A 181 0.07 -22.52 -7.31
CA ALA A 181 -0.80 -22.33 -6.13
C ALA A 181 -0.59 -23.41 -5.08
N GLY A 182 -0.53 -24.69 -5.48
CA GLY A 182 -0.28 -25.82 -4.58
C GLY A 182 1.07 -25.71 -3.89
N LEU A 183 2.13 -25.45 -4.66
CA LEU A 183 3.48 -25.29 -4.11
C LEU A 183 3.61 -24.06 -3.20
N ALA A 184 2.85 -22.98 -3.46
CA ALA A 184 2.81 -21.83 -2.55
C ALA A 184 2.15 -22.18 -1.20
N ILE A 185 1.12 -23.02 -1.20
CA ILE A 185 0.51 -23.53 0.05
C ILE A 185 1.47 -24.46 0.79
N GLU A 186 2.18 -25.33 0.10
CA GLU A 186 3.22 -26.17 0.71
C GLU A 186 4.33 -25.34 1.33
N MET A 187 4.78 -24.28 0.66
CA MET A 187 5.75 -23.32 1.21
C MET A 187 5.20 -22.59 2.44
N ALA A 188 3.92 -22.26 2.45
CA ALA A 188 3.26 -21.64 3.60
C ALA A 188 3.15 -22.61 4.78
N ARG A 189 2.88 -23.90 4.54
CA ARG A 189 2.92 -24.96 5.57
C ARG A 189 4.33 -25.10 6.13
N TRP A 190 5.33 -25.24 5.26
CA TRP A 190 6.71 -25.28 5.69
C TRP A 190 7.10 -24.10 6.59
N PHE A 191 6.69 -22.87 6.22
CA PHE A 191 6.96 -21.69 7.05
C PHE A 191 6.39 -21.82 8.47
N VAL A 192 5.15 -22.33 8.60
CA VAL A 192 4.52 -22.55 9.91
C VAL A 192 5.24 -23.66 10.68
N ASP A 193 5.47 -24.82 10.05
CA ASP A 193 6.01 -26.04 10.67
C ASP A 193 7.48 -25.89 11.08
N SER A 194 8.23 -25.05 10.36
CA SER A 194 9.64 -24.75 10.66
C SER A 194 9.85 -23.63 11.67
N GLY A 195 8.78 -23.15 12.33
CA GLY A 195 8.87 -22.11 13.37
C GLY A 195 8.92 -20.68 12.85
N GLY A 196 8.37 -20.44 11.67
CA GLY A 196 8.24 -19.08 11.10
C GLY A 196 7.25 -18.19 11.86
N VAL A 197 6.33 -18.79 12.62
CA VAL A 197 5.34 -18.11 13.45
C VAL A 197 5.80 -18.07 14.90
N GLY A 198 5.95 -16.86 15.45
CA GLY A 198 6.33 -16.67 16.85
C GLY A 198 5.19 -16.94 17.82
N ALA A 199 5.50 -17.03 19.11
CA ALA A 199 4.52 -17.25 20.20
C ALA A 199 3.43 -16.17 20.26
N ASP A 200 3.72 -14.96 19.75
CA ASP A 200 2.77 -13.84 19.65
C ASP A 200 1.86 -13.92 18.39
N GLY A 201 1.93 -15.02 17.64
CA GLY A 201 1.19 -15.24 16.40
C GLY A 201 1.68 -14.39 15.21
N ARG A 202 2.86 -13.74 15.32
CA ARG A 202 3.47 -12.96 14.25
C ARG A 202 4.59 -13.73 13.57
N GLY A 203 4.91 -13.34 12.35
CA GLY A 203 6.03 -13.89 11.58
C GLY A 203 6.07 -13.31 10.19
N ARG A 204 7.27 -13.22 9.64
CA ARG A 204 7.53 -12.85 8.25
C ARG A 204 8.53 -13.82 7.65
N MET A 205 8.30 -14.17 6.41
CA MET A 205 9.18 -15.09 5.68
C MET A 205 10.62 -14.56 5.63
N ARG A 206 10.81 -13.28 5.31
CA ARG A 206 12.13 -12.65 5.25
C ARG A 206 12.91 -12.78 6.55
N ASP A 207 12.24 -12.57 7.68
CA ASP A 207 12.88 -12.68 9.00
C ASP A 207 13.21 -14.13 9.33
N HIS A 208 12.35 -15.07 8.93
CA HIS A 208 12.60 -16.50 9.10
C HIS A 208 13.80 -16.97 8.29
N ILE A 209 13.90 -16.57 7.02
CA ILE A 209 15.06 -16.83 6.15
C ILE A 209 16.33 -16.18 6.72
N ALA A 210 16.25 -14.93 7.21
CA ALA A 210 17.38 -14.23 7.81
C ALA A 210 17.93 -14.92 9.07
N ARG A 211 17.06 -15.62 9.83
CA ARG A 211 17.46 -16.48 10.97
C ARG A 211 18.08 -17.83 10.57
N GLY A 212 18.25 -18.09 9.29
CA GLY A 212 18.90 -19.29 8.77
C GLY A 212 17.96 -20.38 8.26
N ALA A 213 16.63 -20.21 8.34
CA ALA A 213 15.70 -21.17 7.77
C ALA A 213 15.87 -21.27 6.24
N ARG A 214 15.71 -22.48 5.70
CA ARG A 214 15.79 -22.72 4.25
C ARG A 214 14.63 -23.63 3.82
N PRO A 215 13.90 -23.28 2.75
CA PRO A 215 12.88 -24.17 2.20
C PRO A 215 13.52 -25.49 1.74
N PRO A 216 12.80 -26.62 1.86
CA PRO A 216 13.28 -27.89 1.37
C PRO A 216 13.50 -27.89 -0.15
N ALA A 217 14.28 -28.85 -0.66
CA ALA A 217 14.64 -28.93 -2.09
C ALA A 217 13.42 -28.93 -3.03
N GLY A 218 12.30 -29.50 -2.58
CA GLY A 218 11.04 -29.48 -3.34
C GLY A 218 10.41 -28.09 -3.50
N LEU A 219 10.78 -27.12 -2.67
CA LEU A 219 10.24 -25.75 -2.65
C LEU A 219 11.29 -24.66 -2.96
N SER A 220 12.55 -25.05 -3.14
CA SER A 220 13.67 -24.15 -3.47
C SER A 220 14.21 -24.45 -4.86
N GLY A 221 14.98 -23.53 -5.41
CA GLY A 221 15.65 -23.65 -6.70
C GLY A 221 16.70 -22.57 -6.88
N ASP A 222 17.40 -22.62 -8.01
CA ASP A 222 18.54 -21.79 -8.35
C ASP A 222 18.22 -20.71 -9.39
N VAL A 223 16.95 -20.59 -9.81
CA VAL A 223 16.53 -19.64 -10.83
C VAL A 223 16.37 -18.25 -10.25
N ALA A 224 17.04 -17.28 -10.83
CA ALA A 224 16.93 -15.89 -10.44
C ALA A 224 15.56 -15.29 -10.86
N PRO A 225 15.01 -14.39 -10.04
CA PRO A 225 13.83 -13.61 -10.44
C PRO A 225 14.20 -12.61 -11.54
N ALA A 226 13.27 -12.31 -12.42
CA ALA A 226 13.43 -11.27 -13.43
C ALA A 226 13.83 -9.92 -12.79
N ARG A 227 14.37 -9.03 -13.58
CA ARG A 227 14.75 -7.70 -13.09
C ARG A 227 13.54 -6.92 -12.53
N PRO A 228 13.73 -6.12 -11.47
CA PRO A 228 12.67 -5.25 -10.97
C PRO A 228 12.32 -4.17 -12.00
N ALA A 229 11.04 -3.85 -12.12
CA ALA A 229 10.58 -2.68 -12.84
C ALA A 229 10.96 -1.41 -12.08
N ILE A 230 11.06 -0.30 -12.82
CA ILE A 230 11.19 1.02 -12.19
C ILE A 230 9.89 1.29 -11.40
N PRO A 231 9.99 1.73 -10.13
CA PRO A 231 8.81 2.04 -9.33
C PRO A 231 7.85 2.97 -10.09
N PRO A 232 6.59 2.60 -10.20
CA PRO A 232 5.66 3.35 -11.02
C PRO A 232 5.34 4.72 -10.41
N LYS A 233 5.12 5.68 -11.30
CA LYS A 233 4.69 7.03 -10.96
C LYS A 233 3.33 7.31 -11.59
N PRO A 234 2.58 8.33 -11.11
CA PRO A 234 1.34 8.75 -11.76
C PRO A 234 1.55 9.10 -13.23
N GLY A 235 0.59 8.78 -14.05
CA GLY A 235 0.60 9.01 -15.49
C GLY A 235 0.35 7.75 -16.31
N PRO A 236 0.53 7.84 -17.64
CA PRO A 236 0.32 6.71 -18.54
C PRO A 236 1.29 5.56 -18.26
N ARG A 237 0.78 4.34 -18.21
CA ARG A 237 1.58 3.11 -18.07
C ARG A 237 0.84 1.90 -18.60
N GLY A 238 1.53 1.05 -19.38
CA GLY A 238 1.00 -0.25 -19.82
C GLY A 238 -0.34 -0.18 -20.55
N GLY A 239 -0.62 0.90 -21.29
CA GLY A 239 -1.90 1.12 -21.97
C GLY A 239 -3.01 1.72 -21.10
N GLY A 240 -2.84 1.79 -19.79
CA GLY A 240 -3.74 2.46 -18.84
C GLY A 240 -3.15 3.73 -18.24
N THR A 241 -3.70 4.16 -17.12
CA THR A 241 -3.28 5.35 -16.40
C THR A 241 -3.22 5.05 -14.90
N LEU A 242 -2.10 5.44 -14.27
CA LEU A 242 -1.96 5.49 -12.82
C LEU A 242 -2.35 6.87 -12.32
N VAL A 243 -3.27 6.91 -11.36
CA VAL A 243 -3.73 8.13 -10.71
C VAL A 243 -3.43 8.05 -9.23
N ALA A 244 -2.67 9.01 -8.73
CA ALA A 244 -2.40 9.14 -7.32
C ALA A 244 -3.33 10.18 -6.67
N PHE A 245 -3.36 10.14 -5.35
CA PHE A 245 -4.09 11.08 -4.50
C PHE A 245 -3.15 11.58 -3.43
N ALA A 246 -3.29 12.84 -3.04
CA ALA A 246 -2.51 13.39 -1.96
C ALA A 246 -2.62 12.50 -0.70
N PHE A 247 -1.47 12.01 -0.22
CA PHE A 247 -1.35 11.13 0.95
C PHE A 247 -2.09 9.79 0.81
N GLY A 248 -2.42 9.37 -0.42
CA GLY A 248 -3.21 8.17 -0.69
C GLY A 248 -4.67 8.25 -0.21
N GLN A 249 -5.22 9.46 -0.10
CA GLN A 249 -6.60 9.69 0.33
C GLN A 249 -7.42 10.37 -0.76
N VAL A 250 -8.63 9.84 -1.00
CA VAL A 250 -9.56 10.33 -2.01
C VAL A 250 -10.96 10.51 -1.40
N ARG A 251 -11.68 11.53 -1.83
CA ARG A 251 -13.10 11.68 -1.49
C ARG A 251 -13.93 10.59 -2.14
N ALA A 252 -14.91 10.06 -1.43
CA ALA A 252 -15.74 8.96 -1.89
C ALA A 252 -16.42 9.27 -3.24
N GLU A 253 -16.94 10.47 -3.42
CA GLU A 253 -17.55 10.92 -4.67
C GLU A 253 -16.58 10.93 -5.86
N LYS A 254 -15.32 11.32 -5.62
CA LYS A 254 -14.28 11.33 -6.66
C LYS A 254 -13.82 9.92 -7.01
N PHE A 255 -13.80 9.02 -6.02
CA PHE A 255 -13.51 7.61 -6.23
C PHE A 255 -14.59 6.94 -7.09
N ALA A 256 -15.88 7.16 -6.77
CA ALA A 256 -17.00 6.67 -7.56
C ALA A 256 -16.97 7.20 -9.00
N TRP A 257 -16.73 8.51 -9.15
CA TRP A 257 -16.62 9.12 -10.48
C TRP A 257 -15.51 8.46 -11.31
N LEU A 258 -14.33 8.25 -10.71
CA LEU A 258 -13.21 7.63 -11.41
C LEU A 258 -13.54 6.21 -11.87
N ALA A 259 -14.18 5.42 -11.01
CA ALA A 259 -14.58 4.06 -11.35
C ALA A 259 -15.62 4.01 -12.46
N LYS A 260 -16.61 4.90 -12.42
CA LYS A 260 -17.62 5.02 -13.48
C LYS A 260 -17.01 5.44 -14.81
N ALA A 261 -16.06 6.35 -14.81
CA ALA A 261 -15.39 6.82 -16.01
C ALA A 261 -14.40 5.79 -16.58
N GLY A 262 -13.75 5.00 -15.72
CA GLY A 262 -12.71 4.03 -16.08
C GLY A 262 -13.19 2.59 -16.26
N GLY A 263 -14.43 2.27 -15.88
CA GLY A 263 -14.95 0.90 -15.83
C GLY A 263 -14.45 0.15 -14.59
N SER A 264 -13.66 -0.91 -14.75
CA SER A 264 -12.99 -1.56 -13.62
C SER A 264 -11.73 -0.79 -13.20
N ILE A 265 -11.46 -0.73 -11.90
CA ILE A 265 -10.27 -0.09 -11.35
C ILE A 265 -9.44 -1.10 -10.56
N GLN A 266 -8.11 -0.96 -10.62
CA GLN A 266 -7.18 -1.74 -9.84
C GLN A 266 -6.59 -0.86 -8.73
N ILE A 267 -6.68 -1.34 -7.50
CA ILE A 267 -6.05 -0.72 -6.36
C ILE A 267 -4.58 -1.16 -6.32
N THR A 268 -3.67 -0.22 -6.22
CA THR A 268 -2.24 -0.53 -6.26
C THR A 268 -1.59 -0.43 -4.87
N PRO A 269 -0.47 -1.14 -4.61
CA PRO A 269 0.29 -1.00 -3.37
C PRO A 269 1.01 0.36 -3.27
N TRP A 270 1.09 1.09 -4.36
CA TRP A 270 1.71 2.42 -4.43
C TRP A 270 0.76 3.56 -4.02
N ARG A 271 -0.41 3.21 -3.43
CA ARG A 271 -1.48 4.16 -3.04
C ARG A 271 -2.01 4.95 -4.23
N MET A 272 -2.04 4.32 -5.37
CA MET A 272 -2.60 4.81 -6.63
C MET A 272 -3.73 3.89 -7.08
N ILE A 273 -4.51 4.37 -8.00
CA ILE A 273 -5.46 3.56 -8.79
C ILE A 273 -4.91 3.42 -10.19
N TYR A 274 -4.95 2.22 -10.73
CA TYR A 274 -4.72 1.96 -12.15
C TYR A 274 -6.04 1.64 -12.83
N PHE A 275 -6.26 2.20 -13.99
CA PHE A 275 -7.42 1.88 -14.83
C PHE A 275 -7.09 2.03 -16.31
N SER A 276 -7.82 1.26 -17.10
CA SER A 276 -7.79 1.31 -18.54
C SER A 276 -8.77 2.38 -19.00
N SER A 277 -8.31 3.53 -19.47
CA SER A 277 -9.20 4.62 -19.88
C SER A 277 -8.85 5.16 -21.25
N GLY A 278 -9.90 5.54 -21.99
CA GLY A 278 -9.74 6.30 -23.22
C GLY A 278 -9.18 7.71 -22.99
N TYR A 279 -8.71 8.34 -24.03
CA TYR A 279 -8.12 9.68 -24.04
C TYR A 279 -9.01 10.75 -23.36
N LYS A 280 -10.34 10.64 -23.49
CA LYS A 280 -11.29 11.60 -22.93
C LYS A 280 -11.23 11.69 -21.42
N VAL A 281 -11.20 10.55 -20.74
CA VAL A 281 -11.11 10.49 -19.27
C VAL A 281 -9.76 11.05 -18.78
N ARG A 282 -8.66 10.73 -19.48
CA ARG A 282 -7.35 11.30 -19.15
C ARG A 282 -7.34 12.83 -19.17
N ARG A 283 -8.00 13.43 -20.15
CA ARG A 283 -8.12 14.88 -20.25
C ARG A 283 -8.88 15.49 -19.07
N GLU A 284 -10.00 14.90 -18.66
CA GLU A 284 -10.79 15.38 -17.51
C GLU A 284 -9.99 15.31 -16.21
N LEU A 285 -9.23 14.24 -15.99
CA LEU A 285 -8.35 14.07 -14.82
C LEU A 285 -7.27 15.15 -14.70
N MET A 286 -6.75 15.66 -15.80
CA MET A 286 -5.70 16.69 -15.79
C MET A 286 -6.18 18.05 -15.24
N PHE A 287 -7.48 18.31 -15.25
CA PHE A 287 -8.07 19.57 -14.76
C PHE A 287 -8.62 19.47 -13.33
N ASP A 288 -8.69 18.27 -12.75
CA ASP A 288 -9.18 18.07 -11.40
C ASP A 288 -7.99 17.95 -10.41
N ARG A 289 -7.88 18.94 -9.51
CA ARG A 289 -6.78 19.03 -8.52
C ARG A 289 -6.81 17.95 -7.43
N ASP A 290 -7.87 17.17 -7.33
CA ASP A 290 -7.94 16.03 -6.42
C ASP A 290 -7.15 14.82 -6.95
N PHE A 291 -6.85 14.81 -8.25
CA PHE A 291 -6.10 13.75 -8.94
C PHE A 291 -4.68 14.19 -9.27
N ILE A 292 -3.73 13.34 -8.95
CA ILE A 292 -2.32 13.52 -9.32
C ILE A 292 -2.05 12.59 -10.51
N THR A 293 -1.85 13.19 -11.68
CA THR A 293 -1.61 12.48 -12.94
C THR A 293 -0.22 12.76 -13.54
N SER A 294 0.55 13.64 -12.89
CA SER A 294 1.93 13.99 -13.26
C SER A 294 2.93 13.39 -12.29
N SER A 295 4.01 12.84 -12.81
CA SER A 295 5.14 12.33 -12.00
C SER A 295 5.91 13.44 -11.27
N ASP A 296 5.71 14.70 -11.65
CA ASP A 296 6.42 15.85 -11.11
C ASP A 296 5.62 16.62 -10.05
N ASP A 297 4.40 16.16 -9.74
CA ASP A 297 3.55 16.83 -8.76
C ASP A 297 4.26 16.95 -7.40
N PRO A 298 4.35 18.18 -6.82
CA PRO A 298 5.03 18.40 -5.54
C PRO A 298 4.49 17.54 -4.39
N LEU A 299 3.20 17.21 -4.39
CA LEU A 299 2.58 16.39 -3.36
C LEU A 299 3.14 14.96 -3.28
N LEU A 300 3.76 14.47 -4.36
CA LEU A 300 4.43 13.16 -4.37
C LEU A 300 5.71 13.14 -3.52
N ARG A 301 6.28 14.30 -3.22
CA ARG A 301 7.48 14.45 -2.40
C ARG A 301 7.19 14.57 -0.90
N VAL A 302 5.91 14.63 -0.54
CA VAL A 302 5.49 14.82 0.87
C VAL A 302 4.68 13.64 1.34
N VAL A 303 5.09 13.06 2.46
CA VAL A 303 4.37 12.02 3.16
C VAL A 303 3.77 12.59 4.44
N ALA A 304 2.48 12.41 4.65
CA ALA A 304 1.82 12.87 5.87
C ALA A 304 0.96 11.78 6.50
N CYS A 305 0.98 11.71 7.81
CA CYS A 305 0.09 10.82 8.56
C CYS A 305 -1.34 11.39 8.63
N THR A 306 -2.24 10.73 9.36
CA THR A 306 -3.62 11.20 9.52
C THR A 306 -3.68 12.56 10.21
N GLY A 307 -2.83 12.80 11.23
CA GLY A 307 -2.87 14.04 12.01
C GLY A 307 -4.13 14.19 12.89
N ALA A 308 -4.20 15.27 13.63
CA ALA A 308 -5.40 15.66 14.37
C ALA A 308 -6.46 16.21 13.37
N PRO A 309 -7.76 16.09 13.66
CA PRO A 309 -8.36 15.38 14.83
C PRO A 309 -8.48 13.86 14.62
N GLY A 310 -8.19 13.33 13.45
CA GLY A 310 -8.38 11.91 13.09
C GLY A 310 -7.42 10.93 13.78
N CYS A 311 -6.41 11.42 14.50
CA CYS A 311 -5.52 10.60 15.31
C CYS A 311 -5.39 11.20 16.72
N PRO A 312 -5.78 10.45 17.79
CA PRO A 312 -5.76 10.98 19.16
C PRO A 312 -4.34 11.22 19.71
N GLN A 313 -3.33 10.66 19.05
CA GLN A 313 -1.91 10.86 19.41
C GLN A 313 -1.26 12.05 18.71
N ALA A 314 -1.95 12.65 17.75
CA ALA A 314 -1.42 13.76 16.98
C ALA A 314 -1.65 15.09 17.67
N CYS A 315 -0.60 15.91 17.79
CA CYS A 315 -0.70 17.24 18.37
C CYS A 315 -1.35 18.25 17.44
N ARG A 316 -1.20 18.05 16.12
CA ARG A 316 -1.69 19.00 15.10
C ARG A 316 -2.15 18.30 13.84
N GLU A 317 -2.89 19.03 13.01
CA GLU A 317 -3.22 18.62 11.67
C GLU A 317 -1.97 18.55 10.79
N THR A 318 -1.84 17.51 9.96
CA THR A 318 -0.63 17.28 9.17
C THR A 318 -0.82 17.48 7.67
N ARG A 319 -1.99 17.09 7.14
CA ARG A 319 -2.18 17.02 5.68
C ARG A 319 -2.36 18.37 5.02
N MET A 320 -3.05 19.30 5.68
CA MET A 320 -3.17 20.67 5.16
C MET A 320 -1.82 21.36 5.17
N PHE A 321 -1.08 21.24 6.27
CA PHE A 321 0.28 21.75 6.36
C PHE A 321 1.20 21.13 5.31
N ALA A 322 1.13 19.81 5.10
CA ALA A 322 1.88 19.12 4.07
C ALA A 322 1.56 19.63 2.64
N ARG A 323 0.30 19.96 2.35
CA ARG A 323 -0.08 20.59 1.06
C ARG A 323 0.53 21.98 0.88
N GLN A 324 0.60 22.75 1.96
CA GLN A 324 1.18 24.10 1.92
C GLN A 324 2.66 24.08 1.61
N ILE A 325 3.41 23.16 2.21
CA ILE A 325 4.88 23.08 2.05
C ILE A 325 5.32 22.30 0.81
N ALA A 326 4.46 21.50 0.21
CA ALA A 326 4.83 20.62 -0.91
C ALA A 326 5.53 21.35 -2.07
N PRO A 327 5.13 22.57 -2.48
CA PRO A 327 5.83 23.32 -3.53
C PRO A 327 7.30 23.61 -3.20
N TRP A 328 7.63 23.79 -1.91
CA TRP A 328 8.95 24.19 -1.44
C TRP A 328 9.89 22.99 -1.22
N VAL A 329 9.38 21.78 -1.15
CA VAL A 329 10.21 20.58 -1.03
C VAL A 329 11.04 20.41 -2.31
N PRO A 330 12.37 20.35 -2.25
CA PRO A 330 13.21 20.24 -3.44
C PRO A 330 12.93 18.99 -4.26
N ARG A 331 13.16 19.04 -5.57
CA ARG A 331 13.09 17.87 -6.45
C ARG A 331 14.10 16.82 -5.98
N GLY A 332 13.66 15.57 -5.90
CA GLY A 332 14.49 14.45 -5.45
C GLY A 332 14.55 14.28 -3.92
N ALA A 333 14.04 15.23 -3.15
CA ALA A 333 13.95 15.12 -1.69
C ALA A 333 12.54 14.67 -1.24
N THR A 334 12.46 14.11 -0.04
CA THR A 334 11.23 13.67 0.61
C THR A 334 11.02 14.42 1.91
N ALA A 335 9.82 14.98 2.12
CA ALA A 335 9.42 15.54 3.40
C ALA A 335 8.42 14.62 4.11
N HIS A 336 8.63 14.37 5.39
CA HIS A 336 7.71 13.60 6.24
C HIS A 336 7.08 14.51 7.29
N ILE A 337 5.75 14.66 7.22
CA ILE A 337 4.96 15.44 8.17
C ILE A 337 4.26 14.48 9.12
N SER A 338 4.68 14.46 10.37
CA SER A 338 4.13 13.57 11.39
C SER A 338 3.38 14.33 12.47
N GLY A 339 2.22 13.81 12.89
CA GLY A 339 1.43 14.36 13.99
C GLY A 339 2.00 14.06 15.38
N CYS A 340 2.95 13.13 15.49
CA CYS A 340 3.64 12.75 16.73
C CYS A 340 4.93 11.98 16.42
N ALA A 341 5.74 11.69 17.42
CA ALA A 341 7.02 10.98 17.30
C ALA A 341 6.94 9.55 16.71
N LYS A 342 5.75 8.96 16.59
CA LYS A 342 5.59 7.58 16.08
C LYS A 342 5.95 7.41 14.60
N GLY A 343 5.79 8.43 13.77
CA GLY A 343 6.18 8.38 12.36
C GLY A 343 5.41 7.36 11.50
N CYS A 344 4.12 7.14 11.75
CA CYS A 344 3.33 6.05 11.14
C CYS A 344 3.32 6.05 9.60
N ALA A 345 3.39 7.21 8.97
CA ALA A 345 3.30 7.34 7.52
C ALA A 345 4.64 7.02 6.84
N HIS A 346 5.76 7.28 7.53
CA HIS A 346 7.11 7.01 7.06
C HIS A 346 8.01 6.65 8.24
N PRO A 347 8.19 5.35 8.55
CA PRO A 347 8.98 4.91 9.71
C PRO A 347 10.49 5.19 9.60
N GLY A 348 10.99 5.35 8.38
CA GLY A 348 12.40 5.62 8.09
C GLY A 348 12.76 7.10 8.20
N LYS A 349 14.03 7.40 7.89
CA LYS A 349 14.51 8.77 7.74
C LYS A 349 13.96 9.40 6.46
N ALA A 350 13.58 10.66 6.55
CA ALA A 350 13.24 11.51 5.40
C ALA A 350 14.27 12.64 5.30
N ASP A 351 14.46 13.19 4.10
CA ASP A 351 15.37 14.33 3.91
C ASP A 351 14.97 15.50 4.81
N PHE A 352 13.66 15.70 4.97
CA PHE A 352 13.06 16.67 5.88
C PHE A 352 12.00 15.97 6.74
N ALA A 353 12.22 15.86 8.03
CA ALA A 353 11.24 15.36 8.97
C ALA A 353 10.68 16.52 9.81
N LEU A 354 9.36 16.69 9.79
CA LEU A 354 8.62 17.71 10.54
C LEU A 354 7.64 17.00 11.45
N THR A 355 7.82 17.12 12.77
CA THR A 355 6.95 16.44 13.75
C THR A 355 6.21 17.46 14.60
N ALA A 356 4.89 17.32 14.66
CA ALA A 356 4.04 18.16 15.47
C ALA A 356 4.29 17.95 16.98
N THR A 357 4.38 19.03 17.70
CA THR A 357 4.42 19.11 19.17
C THR A 357 3.32 20.07 19.65
N PRO A 358 3.04 20.14 20.95
CA PRO A 358 2.08 21.14 21.47
C PRO A 358 2.46 22.59 21.12
N GLU A 359 3.76 22.88 21.07
CA GLU A 359 4.28 24.24 20.81
C GLU A 359 4.30 24.58 19.30
N GLY A 360 4.34 23.58 18.41
CA GLY A 360 4.45 23.83 16.98
C GLY A 360 4.93 22.59 16.22
N TYR A 361 5.66 22.80 15.14
CA TYR A 361 6.40 21.75 14.45
C TYR A 361 7.88 21.85 14.80
N ARG A 362 8.50 20.70 15.08
CA ARG A 362 9.95 20.58 15.19
C ARG A 362 10.46 19.87 13.95
N GLY A 363 11.59 20.32 13.42
CA GLY A 363 12.16 19.80 12.19
C GLY A 363 13.59 19.34 12.32
N ALA A 364 13.92 18.27 11.59
CA ALA A 364 15.27 17.78 11.43
C ALA A 364 15.49 17.28 10.00
N ARG A 365 16.74 17.35 9.53
CA ARG A 365 17.16 16.84 8.21
C ARG A 365 17.66 15.41 8.35
N ASN A 366 17.46 14.60 7.30
CA ASN A 366 17.86 13.19 7.25
C ASN A 366 17.50 12.43 8.55
N ALA A 367 16.26 12.61 8.99
CA ALA A 367 15.78 12.19 10.29
C ALA A 367 14.47 11.42 10.24
N THR A 368 14.22 10.64 11.28
CA THR A 368 12.92 10.06 11.58
C THR A 368 12.01 11.08 12.28
N ALA A 369 10.71 10.78 12.36
CA ALA A 369 9.78 11.62 13.12
C ALA A 369 10.15 11.72 14.61
N ALA A 370 10.71 10.68 15.20
CA ALA A 370 11.16 10.69 16.60
C ALA A 370 12.36 11.61 16.81
N GLU A 371 13.35 11.56 15.94
CA GLU A 371 14.52 12.45 15.95
C GLU A 371 14.10 13.91 15.75
N ALA A 372 13.18 14.17 14.82
CA ALA A 372 12.64 15.53 14.62
C ALA A 372 11.85 16.04 15.84
N ALA A 373 11.07 15.18 16.50
CA ALA A 373 10.35 15.57 17.72
C ALA A 373 11.29 15.94 18.89
N ALA A 374 12.47 15.35 18.92
CA ALA A 374 13.50 15.62 19.93
C ALA A 374 14.41 16.82 19.59
N ALA A 375 14.29 17.41 18.40
CA ALA A 375 15.09 18.56 18.00
C ALA A 375 14.85 19.77 18.92
N GLU A 376 15.91 20.50 19.26
CA GLU A 376 15.85 21.60 20.25
C GLU A 376 15.05 22.82 19.73
N ALA A 377 15.11 23.09 18.44
CA ALA A 377 14.44 24.25 17.84
C ALA A 377 13.06 23.88 17.28
N ALA A 378 12.02 24.57 17.73
CA ALA A 378 10.76 24.61 17.01
C ALA A 378 10.98 25.40 15.71
N ILE A 379 10.54 24.86 14.57
CA ILE A 379 10.54 25.62 13.31
C ILE A 379 9.41 26.63 13.42
N ALA A 380 9.73 27.91 13.25
CA ALA A 380 8.71 28.94 13.14
C ALA A 380 7.77 28.58 11.96
N LEU A 381 6.47 28.68 12.19
CA LEU A 381 5.46 28.37 11.16
C LEU A 381 5.29 29.51 10.15
N ASP A 382 6.18 30.52 10.19
CA ASP A 382 6.20 31.54 9.14
C ASP A 382 6.55 30.85 7.80
N PRO A 383 5.73 31.02 6.76
CA PRO A 383 5.97 30.35 5.47
C PRO A 383 7.33 30.68 4.87
N HIS A 384 7.86 31.89 5.10
CA HIS A 384 9.14 32.33 4.55
C HIS A 384 10.32 31.64 5.22
N ASP A 385 10.29 31.52 6.55
CA ASP A 385 11.35 30.82 7.32
C ASP A 385 11.36 29.33 6.98
N LEU A 386 10.18 28.73 6.79
CA LEU A 386 10.03 27.33 6.42
C LEU A 386 10.50 27.08 4.99
N GLU A 387 10.15 27.96 4.03
CA GLU A 387 10.66 27.87 2.66
C GLU A 387 12.18 27.97 2.63
N THR A 388 12.74 28.94 3.36
CA THR A 388 14.18 29.11 3.50
C THR A 388 14.83 27.87 4.12
N TRP A 389 14.24 27.30 5.19
CA TRP A 389 14.74 26.08 5.80
C TRP A 389 14.69 24.87 4.87
N LEU A 390 13.66 24.73 4.06
CA LEU A 390 13.54 23.63 3.07
C LEU A 390 14.51 23.80 1.90
N ASN A 391 14.75 25.05 1.45
CA ASN A 391 15.60 25.34 0.29
C ASN A 391 17.10 25.46 0.63
N HIS A 392 17.47 25.73 1.88
CA HIS A 392 18.87 25.66 2.30
C HIS A 392 19.34 24.21 2.26
N THR A 393 19.70 23.76 1.07
CA THR A 393 20.50 22.54 0.90
C THR A 393 21.91 22.87 1.38
N ALA A 394 22.27 22.48 2.60
CA ALA A 394 23.66 22.17 2.85
C ALA A 394 24.02 21.10 1.80
N ALA A 395 24.97 21.42 0.92
CA ALA A 395 25.51 20.46 -0.03
C ALA A 395 25.89 19.20 0.78
N PRO A 396 25.56 17.98 0.29
CA PRO A 396 26.04 16.79 0.96
C PRO A 396 27.56 16.87 0.94
N GLU A 397 28.18 16.94 2.11
CA GLU A 397 29.59 16.62 2.23
C GLU A 397 29.75 15.20 1.69
N LYS A 398 30.28 15.10 0.49
CA LYS A 398 30.72 13.85 -0.10
C LYS A 398 31.92 13.40 0.74
N ALA A 399 31.68 12.43 1.64
CA ALA A 399 32.73 11.60 2.18
C ALA A 399 32.96 10.40 1.25
#